data_c3f3b2377897efb9107aeeb5b1efc829
#
_entry.id   c3f3b2377897efb9107aeeb5b1efc829
#
_cell.length_a   1.000
_cell.length_b   1.000
_cell.length_c   1.000
_cell.angle_alpha   90.00
_cell.angle_beta   90.00
_cell.angle_gamma   90.00
#
_symmetry.space_group_name_H-M   'P 1'
#
loop_
_entity.id
_entity.type
_entity.pdbx_description
1 polymer ?
#
loop_
_entity_poly.entity_id
_entity_poly.type
_entity_poly.pdbx_seq_one_letter_code
_entity_poly.pdbx_strand_id
1 'polypeptide(L)'
;MTEQMQLLLLKELKVLDDARDILVYSFNKCSAIGIKENYEPEELESFESYTGRFARLSDILIQKIFRLVDELDLDTQGTIRDRINRAEKKELIASSDIFVEIRIVRNDIAHEYLPEAIRDIFGKVLSLTPHLLDGVERTKKYCSKYTNVV
;
A
#
# COMPACT_ATOMS: atom_id res chain seq x y z
N MET A 1 0.12 4.41 -25.81
CA MET A 1 -0.60 3.51 -24.87
C MET A 1 -1.66 2.72 -25.63
N THR A 2 -1.72 1.41 -25.41
CA THR A 2 -2.73 0.58 -26.05
C THR A 2 -4.03 0.61 -25.25
N GLU A 3 -5.13 0.31 -25.93
CA GLU A 3 -6.44 0.18 -25.29
C GLU A 3 -6.44 -0.92 -24.21
N GLN A 4 -5.73 -2.02 -24.46
CA GLN A 4 -5.59 -3.11 -23.48
C GLN A 4 -4.89 -2.64 -22.21
N MET A 5 -3.83 -1.84 -22.32
CA MET A 5 -3.12 -1.30 -21.16
C MET A 5 -3.99 -0.33 -20.36
N GLN A 6 -4.79 0.48 -21.07
CA GLN A 6 -5.73 1.39 -20.41
C GLN A 6 -6.80 0.62 -19.64
N LEU A 7 -7.36 -0.44 -20.22
CA LEU A 7 -8.33 -1.29 -19.56
C LEU A 7 -7.74 -2.01 -18.35
N LEU A 8 -6.49 -2.48 -18.46
CA LEU A 8 -5.78 -3.10 -17.34
C LEU A 8 -5.58 -2.10 -16.22
N LEU A 9 -5.17 -0.88 -16.52
CA LEU A 9 -4.99 0.17 -15.52
C LEU A 9 -6.31 0.47 -14.81
N LEU A 10 -7.41 0.61 -15.54
CA LEU A 10 -8.73 0.84 -14.96
C LEU A 10 -9.12 -0.29 -14.01
N LYS A 11 -8.88 -1.54 -14.41
CA LYS A 11 -9.15 -2.72 -13.58
C LYS A 11 -8.33 -2.69 -12.29
N GLU A 12 -7.02 -2.44 -12.40
CA GLU A 12 -6.14 -2.43 -11.23
C GLU A 12 -6.46 -1.26 -10.30
N LEU A 13 -6.86 -0.11 -10.83
CA LEU A 13 -7.30 1.01 -10.00
C LEU A 13 -8.58 0.70 -9.24
N LYS A 14 -9.49 -0.08 -9.81
CA LYS A 14 -10.69 -0.55 -9.11
C LYS A 14 -10.32 -1.50 -7.97
N VAL A 15 -9.41 -2.43 -8.20
CA VAL A 15 -8.89 -3.33 -7.17
C VAL A 15 -8.22 -2.53 -6.05
N LEU A 16 -7.46 -1.50 -6.42
CA LEU A 16 -6.81 -0.60 -5.47
C LEU A 16 -7.84 0.11 -4.57
N ASP A 17 -8.90 0.65 -5.17
CA ASP A 17 -9.96 1.33 -4.42
C ASP A 17 -10.66 0.39 -3.44
N ASP A 18 -10.99 -0.82 -3.86
CA ASP A 18 -11.65 -1.81 -2.99
C ASP A 18 -10.74 -2.22 -1.83
N ALA A 19 -9.46 -2.44 -2.10
CA ALA A 19 -8.49 -2.79 -1.07
C ALA A 19 -8.26 -1.62 -0.09
N ARG A 20 -8.26 -0.37 -0.60
CA ARG A 20 -8.16 0.83 0.24
C ARG A 20 -9.34 0.92 1.20
N ASP A 21 -10.55 0.76 0.71
CA ASP A 21 -11.76 0.91 1.53
C ASP A 21 -11.78 -0.11 2.68
N ILE A 22 -11.38 -1.35 2.40
CA ILE A 22 -11.28 -2.40 3.40
C ILE A 22 -10.19 -2.08 4.43
N LEU A 23 -9.05 -1.55 3.98
CA LEU A 23 -7.98 -1.13 4.89
C LEU A 23 -8.42 0.01 5.79
N VAL A 24 -9.11 1.00 5.27
CA VAL A 24 -9.60 2.14 6.05
C VAL A 24 -10.53 1.67 7.17
N TYR A 25 -11.42 0.72 6.88
CA TYR A 25 -12.27 0.12 7.90
C TYR A 25 -11.45 -0.48 9.04
N SER A 26 -10.44 -1.30 8.71
CA SER A 26 -9.55 -1.91 9.69
C SER A 26 -8.70 -0.88 10.43
N PHE A 27 -8.19 0.12 9.73
CA PHE A 27 -7.40 1.18 10.32
C PHE A 27 -8.18 1.94 11.39
N ASN A 28 -9.42 2.31 11.10
CA ASN A 28 -10.27 3.01 12.05
C ASN A 28 -10.56 2.15 13.28
N LYS A 29 -10.84 0.88 13.09
CA LYS A 29 -11.10 -0.07 14.18
C LYS A 29 -9.87 -0.27 15.06
N CYS A 30 -8.73 -0.53 14.46
CA CYS A 30 -7.49 -0.80 15.19
C CYS A 30 -6.90 0.47 15.82
N SER A 31 -7.09 1.63 15.22
CA SER A 31 -6.73 2.92 15.84
C SER A 31 -7.51 3.14 17.15
N ALA A 32 -8.78 2.77 17.17
CA ALA A 32 -9.61 2.88 18.38
C ALA A 32 -9.16 1.89 19.47
N ILE A 33 -8.71 0.70 19.10
CA ILE A 33 -8.14 -0.26 20.05
C ILE A 33 -6.84 0.28 20.63
N GLY A 34 -5.98 0.83 19.78
CA GLY A 34 -4.68 1.38 20.16
C GLY A 34 -3.63 0.30 20.46
N ILE A 35 -2.45 0.77 20.87
CA ILE A 35 -1.33 -0.11 21.21
C ILE A 35 -1.43 -0.51 22.67
N LYS A 36 -1.36 -1.82 22.95
CA LYS A 36 -1.49 -2.41 24.27
C LYS A 36 -0.35 -3.41 24.52
N GLU A 37 -0.07 -3.66 25.78
CA GLU A 37 0.82 -4.77 26.14
C GLU A 37 0.14 -6.12 25.97
N ASN A 38 -1.16 -6.19 26.29
CA ASN A 38 -1.96 -7.40 26.18
C ASN A 38 -3.24 -7.11 25.42
N TYR A 39 -3.54 -7.96 24.45
CA TYR A 39 -4.73 -7.86 23.62
C TYR A 39 -5.70 -9.00 23.91
N GLU A 40 -6.99 -8.69 23.88
CA GLU A 40 -8.02 -9.71 23.87
C GLU A 40 -7.99 -10.48 22.53
N PRO A 41 -8.46 -11.73 22.48
CA PRO A 41 -8.47 -12.50 21.22
C PRO A 41 -9.16 -11.78 20.07
N GLU A 42 -10.26 -11.09 20.32
CA GLU A 42 -11.00 -10.32 19.30
C GLU A 42 -10.17 -9.14 18.77
N GLU A 43 -9.41 -8.50 19.65
CA GLU A 43 -8.51 -7.41 19.25
C GLU A 43 -7.37 -7.93 18.38
N LEU A 44 -6.81 -9.09 18.72
CA LEU A 44 -5.77 -9.74 17.91
C LEU A 44 -6.30 -10.08 16.52
N GLU A 45 -7.50 -10.64 16.42
CA GLU A 45 -8.13 -10.91 15.12
C GLU A 45 -8.27 -9.64 14.28
N SER A 46 -8.66 -8.53 14.92
CA SER A 46 -8.78 -7.25 14.23
C SER A 46 -7.44 -6.78 13.70
N PHE A 47 -6.38 -6.87 14.50
CA PHE A 47 -5.04 -6.48 14.05
C PHE A 47 -4.48 -7.42 12.98
N GLU A 48 -4.75 -8.71 13.07
CA GLU A 48 -4.33 -9.67 12.04
C GLU A 48 -5.00 -9.37 10.70
N SER A 49 -6.29 -9.08 10.70
CA SER A 49 -7.00 -8.64 9.49
C SER A 49 -6.42 -7.34 8.96
N TYR A 50 -6.15 -6.39 9.84
CA TYR A 50 -5.60 -5.08 9.49
C TYR A 50 -4.23 -5.21 8.82
N THR A 51 -3.31 -5.94 9.43
CA THR A 51 -1.96 -6.10 8.86
C THR A 51 -1.99 -6.82 7.51
N GLY A 52 -2.86 -7.82 7.35
CA GLY A 52 -3.06 -8.50 6.07
C GLY A 52 -3.59 -7.56 4.98
N ARG A 53 -4.53 -6.69 5.34
CA ARG A 53 -5.09 -5.69 4.43
C ARG A 53 -4.08 -4.61 4.05
N PHE A 54 -3.26 -4.20 5.01
CA PHE A 54 -2.14 -3.28 4.75
C PHE A 54 -1.15 -3.89 3.75
N ALA A 55 -0.75 -5.13 3.98
CA ALA A 55 0.16 -5.84 3.09
C ALA A 55 -0.40 -5.96 1.67
N ARG A 56 -1.68 -6.29 1.55
CA ARG A 56 -2.36 -6.41 0.26
C ARG A 56 -2.38 -5.08 -0.49
N LEU A 57 -2.77 -3.99 0.16
CA LEU A 57 -2.81 -2.68 -0.48
C LEU A 57 -1.41 -2.24 -0.92
N SER A 58 -0.41 -2.45 -0.06
CA SER A 58 0.98 -2.18 -0.39
C SER A 58 1.42 -2.94 -1.65
N ASP A 59 1.10 -4.23 -1.75
CA ASP A 59 1.46 -5.05 -2.90
C ASP A 59 0.76 -4.59 -4.18
N ILE A 60 -0.53 -4.27 -4.10
CA ILE A 60 -1.29 -3.76 -5.25
C ILE A 60 -0.66 -2.45 -5.75
N LEU A 61 -0.37 -1.53 -4.86
CA LEU A 61 0.18 -0.23 -5.23
C LEU A 61 1.58 -0.37 -5.83
N ILE A 62 2.50 -1.01 -5.11
CA ILE A 62 3.92 -1.06 -5.48
C ILE A 62 4.19 -2.09 -6.57
N GLN A 63 3.62 -3.29 -6.46
CA GLN A 63 3.93 -4.39 -7.37
C GLN A 63 3.12 -4.35 -8.66
N LYS A 64 1.92 -3.79 -8.62
CA LYS A 64 1.04 -3.78 -9.80
C LYS A 64 0.89 -2.39 -10.40
N ILE A 65 0.45 -1.40 -9.63
CA ILE A 65 0.16 -0.07 -10.17
C ILE A 65 1.44 0.67 -10.55
N PHE A 66 2.43 0.74 -9.67
CA PHE A 66 3.69 1.42 -9.99
C PHE A 66 4.39 0.77 -11.17
N ARG A 67 4.36 -0.56 -11.23
CA ARG A 67 4.93 -1.29 -12.37
C ARG A 67 4.22 -0.93 -13.67
N LEU A 68 2.89 -0.88 -13.65
CA LEU A 68 2.10 -0.55 -14.84
C LEU A 68 2.33 0.90 -15.26
N VAL A 69 2.41 1.82 -14.31
CA VAL A 69 2.75 3.22 -14.60
C VAL A 69 4.13 3.32 -15.24
N ASP A 70 5.12 2.59 -14.71
CA ASP A 70 6.46 2.55 -15.30
C ASP A 70 6.42 2.03 -16.75
N GLU A 71 5.64 1.00 -17.01
CA GLU A 71 5.47 0.47 -18.37
C GLU A 71 4.82 1.51 -19.31
N LEU A 72 3.78 2.20 -18.83
CA LEU A 72 3.12 3.25 -19.58
C LEU A 72 4.04 4.44 -19.88
N ASP A 73 4.93 4.76 -18.94
CA ASP A 73 5.89 5.85 -19.06
C ASP A 73 7.19 5.41 -19.74
N LEU A 74 7.30 4.14 -20.16
CA LEU A 74 8.48 3.55 -20.80
C LEU A 74 9.73 3.63 -19.91
N ASP A 75 9.58 3.34 -18.63
CA ASP A 75 10.62 3.54 -17.61
C ASP A 75 10.70 2.31 -16.69
N THR A 76 11.01 1.13 -17.26
CA THR A 76 10.83 -0.16 -16.60
C THR A 76 12.11 -0.75 -15.99
N GLN A 77 13.21 -0.01 -15.95
CA GLN A 77 14.50 -0.56 -15.53
C GLN A 77 14.69 -0.54 -14.02
N GLY A 78 15.51 -1.47 -13.53
CA GLY A 78 16.02 -1.48 -12.19
C GLY A 78 15.25 -2.35 -11.21
N THR A 79 15.51 -2.14 -9.94
CA THR A 79 14.98 -2.90 -8.80
C THR A 79 13.66 -2.31 -8.31
N ILE A 80 13.05 -2.97 -7.30
CA ILE A 80 11.89 -2.41 -6.59
C ILE A 80 12.25 -1.08 -5.94
N ARG A 81 13.47 -0.93 -5.41
CA ARG A 81 13.95 0.34 -4.84
C ARG A 81 13.95 1.44 -5.90
N ASP A 82 14.43 1.14 -7.11
CA ASP A 82 14.43 2.09 -8.21
C ASP A 82 13.01 2.50 -8.60
N ARG A 83 12.08 1.55 -8.59
CA ARG A 83 10.66 1.81 -8.85
C ARG A 83 10.06 2.76 -7.82
N ILE A 84 10.36 2.55 -6.55
CA ILE A 84 9.89 3.43 -5.46
C ILE A 84 10.51 4.83 -5.61
N ASN A 85 11.79 4.92 -5.97
CA ASN A 85 12.45 6.21 -6.21
C ASN A 85 11.80 6.95 -7.39
N ARG A 86 11.46 6.25 -8.47
CA ARG A 86 10.74 6.86 -9.60
C ARG A 86 9.35 7.34 -9.19
N ALA A 87 8.66 6.59 -8.34
CA ALA A 87 7.36 6.99 -7.84
C ALA A 87 7.41 8.32 -7.09
N GLU A 88 8.44 8.54 -6.29
CA GLU A 88 8.65 9.84 -5.63
C GLU A 88 8.88 10.96 -6.65
N LYS A 89 9.72 10.73 -7.65
CA LYS A 89 9.98 11.73 -8.70
C LYS A 89 8.71 12.08 -9.49
N LYS A 90 7.84 11.10 -9.71
CA LYS A 90 6.56 11.30 -10.40
C LYS A 90 5.47 11.85 -9.48
N GLU A 91 5.78 12.02 -8.22
CA GLU A 91 4.83 12.48 -7.19
C GLU A 91 3.66 11.51 -6.94
N LEU A 92 3.86 10.23 -7.22
CA LEU A 92 2.93 9.16 -6.82
C LEU A 92 2.94 8.93 -5.32
N ILE A 93 4.05 9.28 -4.69
CA ILE A 93 4.27 9.19 -3.25
C ILE A 93 5.04 10.42 -2.78
N ALA A 94 4.89 10.76 -1.50
CA ALA A 94 5.58 11.91 -0.93
C ALA A 94 7.04 11.60 -0.58
N SER A 95 7.35 10.36 -0.18
CA SER A 95 8.68 9.98 0.29
C SER A 95 9.01 8.53 -0.06
N SER A 96 10.10 8.34 -0.81
CA SER A 96 10.61 7.00 -1.11
C SER A 96 11.09 6.29 0.15
N ASP A 97 11.70 7.00 1.10
CA ASP A 97 12.19 6.39 2.34
C ASP A 97 11.04 5.79 3.16
N ILE A 98 9.91 6.49 3.26
CA ILE A 98 8.71 5.97 3.96
C ILE A 98 8.18 4.72 3.25
N PHE A 99 8.15 4.71 1.92
CA PHE A 99 7.65 3.57 1.18
C PHE A 99 8.60 2.37 1.21
N VAL A 100 9.89 2.60 1.40
CA VAL A 100 10.84 1.52 1.71
C VAL A 100 10.50 0.92 3.08
N GLU A 101 10.20 1.74 4.08
CA GLU A 101 9.75 1.24 5.38
C GLU A 101 8.44 0.44 5.28
N ILE A 102 7.49 0.92 4.48
CA ILE A 102 6.24 0.17 4.20
C ILE A 102 6.58 -1.20 3.63
N ARG A 103 7.50 -1.27 2.71
CA ARG A 103 7.94 -2.53 2.09
C ARG A 103 8.56 -3.48 3.10
N ILE A 104 9.42 -2.96 3.98
CA ILE A 104 10.05 -3.74 5.04
C ILE A 104 8.98 -4.30 5.99
N VAL A 105 8.06 -3.47 6.44
CA VAL A 105 6.98 -3.90 7.34
C VAL A 105 6.07 -4.93 6.66
N ARG A 106 5.77 -4.75 5.38
CA ARG A 106 5.02 -5.73 4.60
C ARG A 106 5.71 -7.11 4.64
N ASN A 107 7.01 -7.16 4.50
CA ASN A 107 7.77 -8.42 4.57
C ASN A 107 7.77 -8.99 5.99
N ASP A 108 7.88 -8.15 7.00
CA ASP A 108 7.80 -8.58 8.40
C ASP A 108 6.44 -9.20 8.73
N ILE A 109 5.36 -8.64 8.23
CA ILE A 109 4.00 -9.19 8.39
C ILE A 109 3.93 -10.64 7.89
N ALA A 110 4.61 -10.95 6.79
CA ALA A 110 4.60 -12.28 6.20
C ALA A 110 5.45 -13.29 6.97
N HIS A 111 6.49 -12.84 7.68
CA HIS A 111 7.54 -13.73 8.20
C HIS A 111 7.72 -13.69 9.72
N GLU A 112 7.10 -12.79 10.44
CA GLU A 112 7.32 -12.66 11.87
C GLU A 112 6.34 -13.51 12.68
N TYR A 113 6.87 -14.25 13.66
CA TYR A 113 6.09 -15.15 14.51
C TYR A 113 6.22 -14.86 16.02
N LEU A 114 7.18 -14.02 16.42
CA LEU A 114 7.38 -13.72 17.83
C LEU A 114 6.33 -12.71 18.33
N PRO A 115 5.61 -12.99 19.45
CA PRO A 115 4.53 -12.10 19.91
C PRO A 115 4.96 -10.65 20.15
N GLU A 116 6.16 -10.42 20.67
CA GLU A 116 6.68 -9.08 20.91
C GLU A 116 6.94 -8.32 19.62
N ALA A 117 7.51 -8.99 18.62
CA ALA A 117 7.76 -8.40 17.32
C ALA A 117 6.45 -8.13 16.58
N ILE A 118 5.43 -8.97 16.74
CA ILE A 118 4.11 -8.76 16.17
C ILE A 118 3.48 -7.47 16.73
N ARG A 119 3.61 -7.21 18.02
CA ARG A 119 3.11 -5.97 18.62
C ARG A 119 3.81 -4.73 18.07
N ASP A 120 5.12 -4.81 17.84
CA ASP A 120 5.87 -3.73 17.20
C ASP A 120 5.37 -3.49 15.76
N ILE A 121 5.06 -4.56 15.04
CA ILE A 121 4.48 -4.46 13.69
C ILE A 121 3.14 -3.71 13.75
N PHE A 122 2.27 -4.01 14.70
CA PHE A 122 1.00 -3.30 14.84
C PHE A 122 1.20 -1.79 14.95
N GLY A 123 2.16 -1.36 15.78
CA GLY A 123 2.49 0.06 15.92
C GLY A 123 3.00 0.69 14.63
N LYS A 124 3.89 0.00 13.93
CA LYS A 124 4.43 0.46 12.65
C LYS A 124 3.34 0.58 11.58
N VAL A 125 2.45 -0.40 11.50
CA VAL A 125 1.35 -0.38 10.52
C VAL A 125 0.41 0.80 10.81
N LEU A 126 0.06 1.05 12.07
CA LEU A 126 -0.75 2.21 12.45
C LEU A 126 -0.07 3.52 12.04
N SER A 127 1.23 3.64 12.22
CA SER A 127 2.01 4.83 11.86
C SER A 127 2.13 5.01 10.34
N LEU A 128 2.26 3.92 9.58
CA LEU A 128 2.51 3.97 8.14
C LEU A 128 1.25 4.04 7.29
N THR A 129 0.11 3.60 7.80
CA THR A 129 -1.14 3.56 7.02
C THR A 129 -1.52 4.92 6.42
N PRO A 130 -1.45 6.06 7.14
CA PRO A 130 -1.75 7.35 6.51
C PRO A 130 -0.88 7.67 5.31
N HIS A 131 0.39 7.28 5.35
CA HIS A 131 1.32 7.48 4.24
C HIS A 131 0.98 6.60 3.04
N LEU A 132 0.58 5.35 3.29
CA LEU A 132 0.13 4.44 2.24
C LEU A 132 -1.14 4.98 1.57
N LEU A 133 -2.10 5.45 2.36
CA LEU A 133 -3.34 6.03 1.84
C LEU A 133 -3.09 7.30 1.03
N ASP A 134 -2.16 8.15 1.47
CA ASP A 134 -1.75 9.33 0.70
C ASP A 134 -1.17 8.93 -0.65
N GLY A 135 -0.33 7.90 -0.69
CA GLY A 135 0.22 7.36 -1.92
C GLY A 135 -0.86 6.86 -2.89
N VAL A 136 -1.90 6.22 -2.37
CA VAL A 136 -3.05 5.78 -3.19
C VAL A 136 -3.71 6.98 -3.87
N GLU A 137 -4.00 8.04 -3.13
CA GLU A 137 -4.67 9.21 -3.69
C GLU A 137 -3.81 9.94 -4.71
N ARG A 138 -2.52 10.12 -4.44
CA ARG A 138 -1.57 10.72 -5.39
C ARG A 138 -1.46 9.90 -6.66
N THR A 139 -1.39 8.59 -6.52
CA THR A 139 -1.29 7.66 -7.66
C THR A 139 -2.54 7.73 -8.53
N LYS A 140 -3.72 7.76 -7.94
CA LYS A 140 -4.98 7.90 -8.67
C LYS A 140 -5.02 9.20 -9.46
N LYS A 141 -4.58 10.29 -8.85
CA LYS A 141 -4.50 11.60 -9.51
C LYS A 141 -3.55 11.55 -10.72
N TYR A 142 -2.38 10.96 -10.55
CA TYR A 142 -1.42 10.80 -11.63
C TYR A 142 -1.99 9.95 -12.78
N CYS A 143 -2.63 8.84 -12.45
CA CYS A 143 -3.20 7.92 -13.44
C CYS A 143 -4.39 8.50 -14.20
N SER A 144 -5.01 9.58 -13.70
CA SER A 144 -6.15 10.20 -14.37
C SER A 144 -5.83 10.64 -15.81
N LYS A 145 -4.59 10.99 -16.08
CA LYS A 145 -4.15 11.34 -17.44
C LYS A 145 -4.23 10.19 -18.44
N TYR A 146 -4.20 8.95 -17.94
CA TYR A 146 -4.32 7.74 -18.77
C TYR A 146 -5.73 7.19 -18.84
N THR A 147 -6.60 7.55 -17.89
CA THR A 147 -7.93 6.97 -17.73
C THR A 147 -9.05 7.93 -18.12
N ASN A 148 -8.78 9.23 -18.20
CA ASN A 148 -9.75 10.20 -18.64
C ASN A 148 -9.90 10.11 -20.16
N VAL A 149 -10.87 9.32 -20.58
CA VAL A 149 -11.25 9.22 -22.00
C VAL A 149 -12.29 10.32 -22.24
N VAL A 150 -11.93 11.25 -23.08
CA VAL A 150 -12.86 12.29 -23.49
C VAL A 150 -13.69 11.77 -24.65
#